data_9a110c0920b892c5a63bbc3db553ddac
#
_entry.id   9a110c0920b892c5a63bbc3db553ddac
#
_cell.length_a   1.000
_cell.length_b   1.000
_cell.length_c   1.000
_cell.angle_alpha   90.00
_cell.angle_beta   90.00
_cell.angle_gamma   90.00
#
_symmetry.space_group_name_H-M   'P 1'
#
loop_
_entity.id
_entity.type
_entity.pdbx_description
1 polymer ?
#
loop_
_entity_poly.entity_id
_entity_poly.type
_entity_poly.pdbx_seq_one_letter_code
_entity_poly.pdbx_strand_id
1 'polypeptide(L)'
;MGITALGYLELRASSLDDWAGFGPRMLGLMLAERGQAELAFRMDDRRQRVIVSADAQDGLGAFGWEVADAAALDAMAARLEAAGVAVARGARALADRRRVADLIVTQDPLGNRIEIFHGPEVTDRAFAPGRAISGFRTGPLGMGHAVLTVPRIDDVLPFYREILGFGLSDWVEQPFRATFMHVNGRHH
;
A
#
# COMPACT_ATOMS: atom_id res chain seq x y z
N MET A 1 -17.12 -2.81 8.94
CA MET A 1 -16.31 -1.83 8.19
C MET A 1 -14.98 -2.50 7.85
N GLY A 2 -14.47 -2.34 6.64
CA GLY A 2 -13.28 -3.04 6.13
C GLY A 2 -12.27 -2.08 5.51
N ILE A 3 -11.30 -2.64 4.83
CA ILE A 3 -10.33 -1.90 4.03
C ILE A 3 -11.06 -1.16 2.91
N THR A 4 -10.69 0.09 2.66
CA THR A 4 -11.34 0.97 1.69
C THR A 4 -10.49 1.21 0.44
N ALA A 5 -9.16 1.17 0.56
CA ALA A 5 -8.26 1.43 -0.57
C ALA A 5 -6.82 0.93 -0.30
N LEU A 6 -6.07 0.71 -1.38
CA LEU A 6 -4.61 0.70 -1.31
C LEU A 6 -4.13 2.14 -1.22
N GLY A 7 -3.61 2.54 -0.07
CA GLY A 7 -3.23 3.92 0.21
C GLY A 7 -1.80 4.23 -0.21
N TYR A 8 -0.85 3.34 0.09
CA TYR A 8 0.57 3.49 -0.29
C TYR A 8 1.29 2.15 -0.46
N LEU A 9 2.44 2.22 -1.10
CA LEU A 9 3.43 1.14 -1.16
C LEU A 9 4.76 1.61 -0.59
N GLU A 10 5.41 0.77 0.20
CA GLU A 10 6.84 0.90 0.48
C GLU A 10 7.61 -0.13 -0.35
N LEU A 11 8.62 0.33 -1.03
CA LEU A 11 9.60 -0.48 -1.76
C LEU A 11 10.96 -0.34 -1.07
N ARG A 12 11.76 -1.37 -1.12
CA ARG A 12 13.17 -1.35 -0.73
C ARG A 12 14.01 -1.27 -1.99
N ALA A 13 15.06 -0.49 -1.96
CA ALA A 13 15.94 -0.33 -3.12
C ALA A 13 17.40 -0.17 -2.73
N SER A 14 18.26 -0.81 -3.49
CA SER A 14 19.72 -0.71 -3.38
C SER A 14 20.28 0.62 -3.91
N SER A 15 19.50 1.35 -4.74
CA SER A 15 19.84 2.66 -5.28
C SER A 15 18.68 3.64 -5.21
N LEU A 16 18.72 4.57 -4.27
CA LEU A 16 17.75 5.67 -4.21
C LEU A 16 17.91 6.64 -5.39
N ASP A 17 19.14 6.81 -5.92
CA ASP A 17 19.40 7.72 -7.02
C ASP A 17 18.74 7.24 -8.32
N ASP A 18 18.75 5.93 -8.57
CA ASP A 18 18.04 5.35 -9.70
C ASP A 18 16.54 5.58 -9.59
N TRP A 19 15.96 5.39 -8.40
CA TRP A 19 14.56 5.66 -8.15
C TRP A 19 14.19 7.14 -8.25
N ALA A 20 15.06 8.06 -7.80
CA ALA A 20 14.87 9.50 -7.96
C ALA A 20 14.77 9.92 -9.43
N GLY A 21 15.42 9.17 -10.32
CA GLY A 21 15.32 9.35 -11.77
C GLY A 21 14.16 8.58 -12.40
N PHE A 22 14.02 7.29 -12.08
CA PHE A 22 13.03 6.38 -12.66
C PHE A 22 11.59 6.78 -12.30
N GLY A 23 11.32 7.04 -11.02
CA GLY A 23 9.99 7.41 -10.55
C GLY A 23 9.35 8.56 -11.34
N PRO A 24 10.00 9.72 -11.45
CA PRO A 24 9.47 10.83 -12.23
C PRO A 24 9.48 10.56 -13.74
N ARG A 25 10.61 10.16 -14.31
CA ARG A 25 10.77 10.10 -15.77
C ARG A 25 10.01 8.96 -16.44
N MET A 26 9.94 7.81 -15.78
CA MET A 26 9.28 6.61 -16.35
C MET A 26 7.87 6.45 -15.84
N LEU A 27 7.66 6.53 -14.52
CA LEU A 27 6.34 6.33 -13.91
C LEU A 27 5.49 7.61 -13.86
N GLY A 28 6.09 8.79 -14.01
CA GLY A 28 5.36 10.06 -13.92
C GLY A 28 5.07 10.49 -12.49
N LEU A 29 5.66 9.85 -11.49
CA LEU A 29 5.50 10.20 -10.09
C LEU A 29 6.10 11.58 -9.81
N MET A 30 5.56 12.29 -8.82
CA MET A 30 6.16 13.52 -8.32
C MET A 30 7.07 13.20 -7.13
N LEU A 31 8.38 13.42 -7.26
CA LEU A 31 9.28 13.33 -6.10
C LEU A 31 8.93 14.45 -5.12
N ALA A 32 8.37 14.08 -3.96
CA ALA A 32 7.91 15.01 -2.94
C ALA A 32 8.98 15.30 -1.90
N GLU A 33 9.67 14.27 -1.43
CA GLU A 33 10.72 14.36 -0.43
C GLU A 33 11.90 13.46 -0.81
N ARG A 34 13.11 13.96 -0.58
CA ARG A 34 14.35 13.21 -0.79
C ARG A 34 15.19 13.27 0.47
N GLY A 35 15.20 12.17 1.22
CA GLY A 35 16.07 11.96 2.36
C GLY A 35 17.32 11.16 2.00
N GLN A 36 18.17 10.92 3.00
CA GLN A 36 19.35 10.05 2.86
C GLN A 36 18.98 8.56 2.86
N ALA A 37 17.91 8.19 3.57
CA ALA A 37 17.50 6.82 3.75
C ALA A 37 16.19 6.47 2.99
N GLU A 38 15.47 7.45 2.47
CA GLU A 38 14.24 7.20 1.73
C GLU A 38 13.86 8.34 0.78
N LEU A 39 13.02 7.98 -0.20
CA LEU A 39 12.33 8.89 -1.12
C LEU A 39 10.83 8.75 -0.92
N ALA A 40 10.10 9.87 -0.99
CA ALA A 40 8.65 9.87 -1.00
C ALA A 40 8.13 10.43 -2.33
N PHE A 41 7.21 9.70 -2.96
CA PHE A 41 6.60 10.09 -4.22
C PHE A 41 5.09 10.26 -4.07
N ARG A 42 4.56 11.26 -4.76
CA ARG A 42 3.13 11.55 -4.86
C ARG A 42 2.57 11.11 -6.21
N MET A 43 1.27 10.81 -6.20
CA MET A 43 0.44 10.56 -7.37
C MET A 43 -0.77 11.50 -7.44
N ASP A 44 -1.08 12.17 -6.32
CA ASP A 44 -2.26 13.02 -6.12
C ASP A 44 -2.03 14.05 -5.00
N ASP A 45 -3.09 14.40 -4.25
CA ASP A 45 -3.08 15.31 -3.11
C ASP A 45 -2.53 14.69 -1.81
N ARG A 46 -2.33 13.36 -1.75
CA ARG A 46 -1.70 12.72 -0.58
C ARG A 46 -0.23 13.13 -0.47
N ARG A 47 0.26 13.27 0.77
CA ARG A 47 1.67 13.61 1.03
C ARG A 47 2.64 12.61 0.41
N GLN A 48 2.24 11.33 0.33
CA GLN A 48 2.98 10.27 -0.34
C GLN A 48 2.08 9.11 -0.74
N ARG A 49 2.47 8.38 -1.79
CA ARG A 49 1.83 7.16 -2.28
C ARG A 49 2.84 6.02 -2.47
N VAL A 50 4.05 6.35 -2.87
CA VAL A 50 5.14 5.39 -2.99
C VAL A 50 6.30 5.88 -2.16
N ILE A 51 6.77 5.03 -1.27
CA ILE A 51 7.94 5.27 -0.43
C ILE A 51 9.02 4.30 -0.92
N VAL A 52 10.24 4.78 -1.12
CA VAL A 52 11.38 3.93 -1.47
C VAL A 52 12.43 4.09 -0.39
N SER A 53 12.67 3.02 0.36
CA SER A 53 13.63 2.99 1.46
C SER A 53 14.94 2.33 0.99
N ALA A 54 16.07 2.92 1.40
CA ALA A 54 17.38 2.32 1.12
C ALA A 54 17.53 0.97 1.83
N ASP A 55 17.92 -0.05 1.08
CA ASP A 55 18.18 -1.41 1.57
C ASP A 55 19.29 -2.03 0.72
N ALA A 56 19.94 -3.07 1.21
CA ALA A 56 20.92 -3.81 0.46
C ALA A 56 20.32 -4.61 -0.72
N GLN A 57 19.02 -4.88 -0.67
CA GLN A 57 18.30 -5.66 -1.67
C GLN A 57 17.00 -4.96 -2.09
N ASP A 58 16.72 -5.00 -3.38
CA ASP A 58 15.45 -4.54 -3.92
C ASP A 58 14.30 -5.47 -3.51
N GLY A 59 13.11 -4.89 -3.27
CA GLY A 59 11.96 -5.70 -2.94
C GLY A 59 10.77 -4.90 -2.40
N LEU A 60 9.75 -5.65 -2.01
CA LEU A 60 8.60 -5.09 -1.32
C LEU A 60 8.98 -4.76 0.13
N GLY A 61 8.70 -3.55 0.57
CA GLY A 61 8.79 -3.14 1.98
C GLY A 61 7.47 -3.39 2.72
N ALA A 62 6.39 -2.75 2.28
CA ALA A 62 5.07 -2.92 2.87
C ALA A 62 3.94 -2.53 1.90
N PHE A 63 2.76 -3.12 2.11
CA PHE A 63 1.48 -2.62 1.61
C PHE A 63 0.81 -1.77 2.68
N GLY A 64 0.37 -0.57 2.33
CA GLY A 64 -0.43 0.31 3.17
C GLY A 64 -1.89 0.30 2.77
N TRP A 65 -2.74 -0.34 3.57
CA TRP A 65 -4.19 -0.44 3.34
C TRP A 65 -4.93 0.57 4.20
N GLU A 66 -5.79 1.36 3.60
CA GLU A 66 -6.56 2.41 4.27
C GLU A 66 -7.86 1.85 4.83
N VAL A 67 -8.22 2.27 6.03
CA VAL A 67 -9.54 2.12 6.64
C VAL A 67 -10.16 3.50 6.91
N ALA A 68 -11.46 3.56 7.12
CA ALA A 68 -12.20 4.82 7.17
C ALA A 68 -11.77 5.74 8.33
N ASP A 69 -11.54 5.18 9.52
CA ASP A 69 -11.28 5.94 10.75
C ASP A 69 -10.62 5.07 11.83
N ALA A 70 -10.39 5.66 12.99
CA ALA A 70 -9.77 4.98 14.13
C ALA A 70 -10.62 3.79 14.62
N ALA A 71 -11.94 3.89 14.64
CA ALA A 71 -12.81 2.79 15.05
C ALA A 71 -12.72 1.61 14.08
N ALA A 72 -12.62 1.88 12.78
CA ALA A 72 -12.41 0.85 11.77
C ALA A 72 -11.02 0.19 11.89
N LEU A 73 -10.00 0.96 12.30
CA LEU A 73 -8.66 0.44 12.57
C LEU A 73 -8.66 -0.51 13.76
N ASP A 74 -9.30 -0.13 14.87
CA ASP A 74 -9.45 -0.96 16.06
C ASP A 74 -10.25 -2.24 15.78
N ALA A 75 -11.33 -2.12 15.01
CA ALA A 75 -12.13 -3.27 14.59
C ALA A 75 -11.34 -4.25 13.71
N MET A 76 -10.46 -3.72 12.85
CA MET A 76 -9.59 -4.57 12.01
C MET A 76 -8.50 -5.25 12.85
N ALA A 77 -7.91 -4.55 13.82
CA ALA A 77 -6.97 -5.15 14.76
C ALA A 77 -7.61 -6.33 15.52
N ALA A 78 -8.79 -6.12 16.11
CA ALA A 78 -9.53 -7.16 16.82
C ALA A 78 -9.90 -8.36 15.91
N ARG A 79 -10.24 -8.10 14.65
CA ARG A 79 -10.55 -9.15 13.67
C ARG A 79 -9.33 -10.03 13.33
N LEU A 80 -8.17 -9.41 13.15
CA LEU A 80 -6.90 -10.11 12.91
C LEU A 80 -6.51 -10.96 14.13
N GLU A 81 -6.58 -10.39 15.33
CA GLU A 81 -6.30 -11.08 16.59
C GLU A 81 -7.24 -12.28 16.83
N ALA A 82 -8.54 -12.10 16.57
CA ALA A 82 -9.53 -13.17 16.66
C ALA A 82 -9.26 -14.32 15.68
N ALA A 83 -8.62 -14.02 14.54
CA ALA A 83 -8.17 -15.01 13.56
C ALA A 83 -6.80 -15.61 13.89
N GLY A 84 -6.20 -15.27 15.04
CA GLY A 84 -4.88 -15.76 15.47
C GLY A 84 -3.71 -15.11 14.72
N VAL A 85 -3.93 -14.00 14.03
CA VAL A 85 -2.90 -13.27 13.31
C VAL A 85 -2.25 -12.24 14.24
N ALA A 86 -0.92 -12.24 14.30
CA ALA A 86 -0.17 -11.29 15.13
C ALA A 86 -0.37 -9.85 14.60
N VAL A 87 -0.71 -8.94 15.52
CA VAL A 87 -0.91 -7.52 15.23
C VAL A 87 -0.10 -6.68 16.22
N ALA A 88 0.53 -5.64 15.72
CA ALA A 88 1.21 -4.65 16.54
C ALA A 88 0.71 -3.24 16.21
N ARG A 89 0.46 -2.41 17.22
CA ARG A 89 0.24 -0.96 17.01
C ARG A 89 1.54 -0.34 16.50
N GLY A 90 1.45 0.45 15.44
CA GLY A 90 2.60 1.20 14.94
C GLY A 90 3.05 2.25 15.97
N ALA A 91 4.38 2.39 16.13
CA ALA A 91 4.91 3.50 16.93
C ALA A 91 4.57 4.85 16.28
N ARG A 92 4.44 5.91 17.08
CA ARG A 92 4.16 7.26 16.57
C ARG A 92 5.14 7.70 15.48
N ALA A 93 6.43 7.40 15.64
CA ALA A 93 7.45 7.68 14.63
C ALA A 93 7.19 6.98 13.29
N LEU A 94 6.59 5.78 13.30
CA LEU A 94 6.18 5.10 12.06
C LEU A 94 4.98 5.80 11.42
N ALA A 95 3.98 6.17 12.21
CA ALA A 95 2.81 6.91 11.70
C ALA A 95 3.22 8.26 11.08
N ASP A 96 4.12 8.99 11.73
CA ASP A 96 4.68 10.24 11.22
C ASP A 96 5.44 10.03 9.90
N ARG A 97 6.27 8.98 9.82
CA ARG A 97 6.99 8.59 8.60
C ARG A 97 6.03 8.19 7.47
N ARG A 98 4.94 7.52 7.80
CA ARG A 98 3.89 7.13 6.84
C ARG A 98 2.93 8.26 6.49
N ARG A 99 3.03 9.40 7.17
CA ARG A 99 2.12 10.55 6.96
C ARG A 99 0.66 10.16 7.17
N VAL A 100 0.38 9.44 8.28
CA VAL A 100 -0.95 8.95 8.65
C VAL A 100 -1.25 9.25 10.11
N ALA A 101 -2.51 9.24 10.49
CA ALA A 101 -2.91 9.52 11.88
C ALA A 101 -2.48 8.38 12.81
N ASP A 102 -2.74 7.13 12.43
CA ASP A 102 -2.35 5.93 13.18
C ASP A 102 -2.38 4.70 12.26
N LEU A 103 -1.68 3.63 12.68
CA LEU A 103 -1.64 2.37 11.95
C LEU A 103 -1.39 1.15 12.83
N ILE A 104 -1.77 0.00 12.33
CA ILE A 104 -1.36 -1.32 12.83
C ILE A 104 -0.48 -2.02 11.80
N VAL A 105 0.37 -2.91 12.30
CA VAL A 105 1.30 -3.70 11.48
C VAL A 105 1.02 -5.17 11.69
N THR A 106 0.95 -5.91 10.60
CA THR A 106 0.78 -7.36 10.56
C THR A 106 1.57 -7.96 9.38
N GLN A 107 1.44 -9.25 9.16
CA GLN A 107 2.00 -9.94 8.00
C GLN A 107 0.96 -10.86 7.38
N ASP A 108 1.05 -11.03 6.07
CA ASP A 108 0.29 -12.08 5.39
C ASP A 108 0.93 -13.47 5.63
N PRO A 109 0.29 -14.57 5.18
CA PRO A 109 0.83 -15.93 5.37
C PRO A 109 2.21 -16.19 4.73
N LEU A 110 2.65 -15.33 3.81
CA LEU A 110 3.98 -15.41 3.18
C LEU A 110 5.02 -14.51 3.86
N GLY A 111 4.63 -13.79 4.91
CA GLY A 111 5.50 -12.87 5.64
C GLY A 111 5.61 -11.49 5.00
N ASN A 112 4.80 -11.16 3.99
CA ASN A 112 4.75 -9.80 3.46
C ASN A 112 4.20 -8.85 4.53
N ARG A 113 4.91 -7.77 4.79
CA ARG A 113 4.48 -6.74 5.74
C ARG A 113 3.26 -6.00 5.23
N ILE A 114 2.24 -5.94 6.07
CA ILE A 114 1.00 -5.20 5.85
C ILE A 114 0.88 -4.13 6.93
N GLU A 115 0.65 -2.91 6.51
CA GLU A 115 0.33 -1.77 7.36
C GLU A 115 -1.12 -1.36 7.08
N ILE A 116 -1.98 -1.34 8.12
CA ILE A 116 -3.37 -0.90 7.97
C ILE A 116 -3.49 0.41 8.74
N PHE A 117 -4.00 1.44 8.10
CA PHE A 117 -3.93 2.80 8.63
C PHE A 117 -5.21 3.60 8.37
N HIS A 118 -5.36 4.72 9.08
CA HIS A 118 -6.37 5.74 8.80
C HIS A 118 -5.78 7.16 8.83
N GLY A 119 -6.57 8.12 8.31
CA GLY A 119 -6.22 9.54 8.40
C GLY A 119 -4.93 9.93 7.68
N PRO A 120 -4.78 9.60 6.37
CA PRO A 120 -3.60 10.01 5.62
C PRO A 120 -3.53 11.52 5.46
N GLU A 121 -2.34 12.08 5.58
CA GLU A 121 -2.10 13.50 5.36
C GLU A 121 -2.29 13.88 3.89
N VAL A 122 -2.99 14.98 3.68
CA VAL A 122 -3.12 15.64 2.38
C VAL A 122 -2.27 16.92 2.34
N THR A 123 -2.05 17.45 1.16
CA THR A 123 -1.34 18.71 0.95
C THR A 123 -2.05 19.53 -0.12
N ASP A 124 -2.04 20.85 0.05
CA ASP A 124 -2.52 21.83 -0.91
C ASP A 124 -1.55 22.07 -2.08
N ARG A 125 -0.30 21.59 -1.97
CA ARG A 125 0.67 21.69 -3.06
C ARG A 125 0.16 20.91 -4.27
N ALA A 126 0.01 21.60 -5.40
CA ALA A 126 -0.44 21.00 -6.65
C ALA A 126 0.42 19.78 -7.03
N PHE A 127 -0.22 18.74 -7.53
CA PHE A 127 0.47 17.58 -8.10
C PHE A 127 1.04 18.00 -9.47
N ALA A 128 2.33 17.76 -9.66
CA ALA A 128 3.04 17.98 -10.91
C ALA A 128 3.70 16.67 -11.35
N PRO A 129 3.19 15.99 -12.38
CA PRO A 129 3.79 14.74 -12.84
C PRO A 129 5.21 14.97 -13.37
N GLY A 130 6.10 14.00 -13.12
CA GLY A 130 7.49 14.06 -13.55
C GLY A 130 7.70 13.89 -15.06
N ARG A 131 6.64 13.58 -15.81
CA ARG A 131 6.61 13.52 -17.28
C ARG A 131 5.25 13.99 -17.81
N ALA A 132 5.15 14.19 -19.11
CA ALA A 132 3.90 14.66 -19.77
C ALA A 132 2.83 13.56 -19.76
N ILE A 133 2.03 13.52 -18.69
CA ILE A 133 0.82 12.69 -18.50
C ILE A 133 -0.29 13.57 -17.91
N SER A 134 -1.55 13.16 -18.07
CA SER A 134 -2.71 13.88 -17.53
C SER A 134 -2.86 13.71 -16.00
N GLY A 135 -2.02 12.91 -15.35
CA GLY A 135 -2.09 12.55 -13.93
C GLY A 135 -2.52 11.11 -13.70
N PHE A 136 -2.81 10.79 -12.44
CA PHE A 136 -3.26 9.46 -12.02
C PHE A 136 -4.74 9.48 -11.61
N ARG A 137 -5.43 8.39 -11.85
CA ARG A 137 -6.80 8.20 -11.35
C ARG A 137 -6.73 7.54 -9.97
N THR A 138 -6.68 8.36 -8.95
CA THR A 138 -6.60 7.96 -7.54
C THR A 138 -7.87 8.35 -6.78
N GLY A 139 -7.81 9.29 -5.86
CA GLY A 139 -8.94 9.75 -5.05
C GLY A 139 -9.40 8.69 -4.05
N PRO A 140 -10.71 8.57 -3.78
CA PRO A 140 -11.25 7.65 -2.79
C PRO A 140 -11.06 6.16 -3.15
N LEU A 141 -10.70 5.85 -4.39
CA LEU A 141 -10.42 4.49 -4.86
C LEU A 141 -8.97 4.06 -4.62
N GLY A 142 -8.13 4.92 -4.06
CA GLY A 142 -6.73 4.63 -3.77
C GLY A 142 -5.83 4.69 -5.01
N MET A 143 -4.62 4.14 -4.89
CA MET A 143 -3.59 4.29 -5.93
C MET A 143 -3.66 3.27 -7.08
N GLY A 144 -4.57 2.35 -7.06
CA GLY A 144 -4.69 1.31 -8.08
C GLY A 144 -4.63 -0.08 -7.47
N HIS A 145 -3.89 -0.99 -8.07
CA HIS A 145 -3.73 -2.35 -7.57
C HIS A 145 -2.25 -2.71 -7.36
N ALA A 146 -2.02 -3.73 -6.55
CA ALA A 146 -0.74 -4.38 -6.36
C ALA A 146 -0.87 -5.86 -6.74
N VAL A 147 0.21 -6.44 -7.27
CA VAL A 147 0.25 -7.84 -7.67
C VAL A 147 1.27 -8.58 -6.81
N LEU A 148 0.84 -9.72 -6.26
CA LEU A 148 1.71 -10.68 -5.58
C LEU A 148 1.88 -11.92 -6.43
N THR A 149 3.13 -12.31 -6.68
CA THR A 149 3.44 -13.66 -7.17
C THR A 149 3.63 -14.56 -5.97
N VAL A 150 2.81 -15.59 -5.88
CA VAL A 150 2.78 -16.51 -4.73
C VAL A 150 3.01 -17.95 -5.18
N PRO A 151 3.68 -18.80 -4.38
CA PRO A 151 3.88 -20.20 -4.73
C PRO A 151 2.55 -20.95 -4.86
N ARG A 152 1.58 -20.66 -3.98
CA ARG A 152 0.26 -21.28 -3.95
C ARG A 152 -0.79 -20.24 -3.55
N ILE A 153 -1.74 -19.98 -4.43
CA ILE A 153 -2.82 -19.02 -4.18
C ILE A 153 -3.68 -19.44 -2.98
N ASP A 154 -3.94 -20.74 -2.85
CA ASP A 154 -4.82 -21.29 -1.82
C ASP A 154 -4.28 -21.06 -0.39
N ASP A 155 -2.98 -20.86 -0.22
CA ASP A 155 -2.37 -20.58 1.08
C ASP A 155 -2.58 -19.12 1.54
N VAL A 156 -2.79 -18.21 0.62
CA VAL A 156 -2.92 -16.75 0.90
C VAL A 156 -4.34 -16.22 0.73
N LEU A 157 -5.11 -16.82 -0.15
CA LEU A 157 -6.45 -16.32 -0.52
C LEU A 157 -7.41 -16.20 0.68
N PRO A 158 -7.48 -17.16 1.63
CA PRO A 158 -8.33 -17.05 2.81
C PRO A 158 -7.99 -15.82 3.68
N PHE A 159 -6.70 -15.50 3.85
CA PHE A 159 -6.27 -14.33 4.60
C PHE A 159 -6.83 -13.03 4.01
N TYR A 160 -6.69 -12.83 2.70
CA TYR A 160 -7.19 -11.62 2.04
C TYR A 160 -8.72 -11.57 1.98
N ARG A 161 -9.39 -12.68 1.70
CA ARG A 161 -10.85 -12.71 1.56
C ARG A 161 -11.58 -12.75 2.90
N GLU A 162 -11.19 -13.66 3.78
CA GLU A 162 -11.96 -13.95 5.00
C GLU A 162 -11.52 -13.07 6.16
N ILE A 163 -10.19 -12.76 6.26
CA ILE A 163 -9.68 -11.95 7.35
C ILE A 163 -9.68 -10.47 6.97
N LEU A 164 -9.08 -10.08 5.85
CA LEU A 164 -9.06 -8.67 5.43
C LEU A 164 -10.37 -8.21 4.78
N GLY A 165 -11.21 -9.14 4.29
CA GLY A 165 -12.52 -8.83 3.74
C GLY A 165 -12.51 -8.37 2.28
N PHE A 166 -11.52 -8.80 1.49
CA PHE A 166 -11.46 -8.49 0.06
C PHE A 166 -12.54 -9.27 -0.70
N GLY A 167 -13.24 -8.57 -1.59
CA GLY A 167 -14.16 -9.19 -2.54
C GLY A 167 -13.42 -9.83 -3.71
N LEU A 168 -13.97 -10.90 -4.27
CA LEU A 168 -13.48 -11.50 -5.51
C LEU A 168 -14.06 -10.72 -6.69
N SER A 169 -13.20 -10.27 -7.61
CA SER A 169 -13.62 -9.67 -8.90
C SER A 169 -13.64 -10.69 -10.01
N ASP A 170 -12.54 -11.41 -10.21
CA ASP A 170 -12.35 -12.32 -11.34
C ASP A 170 -11.24 -13.33 -11.04
N TRP A 171 -11.09 -14.35 -11.87
CA TRP A 171 -9.98 -15.30 -11.81
C TRP A 171 -9.63 -15.86 -13.18
N VAL A 172 -8.38 -16.33 -13.30
CA VAL A 172 -7.86 -17.03 -14.48
C VAL A 172 -7.21 -18.33 -14.02
N GLU A 173 -7.45 -19.43 -14.75
CA GLU A 173 -6.84 -20.73 -14.45
C GLU A 173 -5.82 -21.19 -15.48
N GLN A 174 -5.92 -20.70 -16.71
CA GLN A 174 -5.04 -21.06 -17.82
C GLN A 174 -4.58 -19.79 -18.55
N PRO A 175 -3.33 -19.64 -18.96
CA PRO A 175 -2.19 -20.59 -18.80
C PRO A 175 -1.54 -20.57 -17.41
N PHE A 176 -1.96 -19.70 -16.51
CA PHE A 176 -1.52 -19.60 -15.10
C PHE A 176 -2.72 -19.28 -14.22
N ARG A 177 -2.62 -19.59 -12.93
CA ARG A 177 -3.67 -19.21 -11.98
C ARG A 177 -3.44 -17.78 -11.51
N ALA A 178 -4.48 -16.96 -11.58
CA ALA A 178 -4.53 -15.63 -10.98
C ALA A 178 -5.91 -15.37 -10.37
N THR A 179 -5.94 -14.62 -9.27
CA THR A 179 -7.17 -14.18 -8.62
C THR A 179 -7.13 -12.67 -8.46
N PHE A 180 -8.17 -12.01 -8.97
CA PHE A 180 -8.32 -10.56 -8.91
C PHE A 180 -9.31 -10.21 -7.79
N MET A 181 -8.89 -9.34 -6.89
CA MET A 181 -9.68 -8.96 -5.71
C MET A 181 -9.87 -7.45 -5.66
N HIS A 182 -10.91 -7.01 -4.96
CA HIS A 182 -11.21 -5.60 -4.77
C HIS A 182 -11.56 -5.29 -3.32
N VAL A 183 -11.39 -4.05 -2.92
CA VAL A 183 -11.80 -3.50 -1.61
C VAL A 183 -12.80 -2.35 -1.74
N ASN A 184 -13.04 -1.89 -2.98
CA ASN A 184 -13.97 -0.79 -3.31
C ASN A 184 -14.54 -0.99 -4.71
N GLY A 185 -15.15 0.04 -5.31
CA GLY A 185 -15.76 -0.05 -6.64
C GLY A 185 -14.77 -0.16 -7.81
N ARG A 186 -13.46 -0.15 -7.58
CA ARG A 186 -12.46 -0.48 -8.60
C ARG A 186 -12.44 -1.99 -8.82
N HIS A 187 -12.39 -2.43 -10.08
CA HIS A 187 -12.54 -3.86 -10.42
C HIS A 187 -11.44 -4.72 -9.79
N HIS A 188 -10.19 -4.26 -9.79
CA HIS A 188 -9.05 -4.92 -9.14
C HIS A 188 -7.92 -3.94 -8.88
#